data_1a877add59b23cc3b469aa27c54e505a
#
_entry.id   1a877add59b23cc3b469aa27c54e505a
#
_cell.length_a   1.000
_cell.length_b   1.000
_cell.length_c   1.000
_cell.angle_alpha   90.00
_cell.angle_beta   90.00
_cell.angle_gamma   90.00
#
_symmetry.space_group_name_H-M   'P 1'
#
loop_
_entity.id
_entity.type
_entity.pdbx_description
1 polymer ?
#
loop_
_entity_poly.entity_id
_entity_poly.type
_entity_poly.pdbx_seq_one_letter_code
_entity_poly.pdbx_strand_id
1 'polypeptide(L)'
;MVCDDPIVATIVIVDDDPRFRGIARRLLESEGFEVIGEASDGHEALAVARELEPDVLLLDVQLPDIDGIEVATQLSADAAGPAIVLTSTRDESDFGPQVEQSGARGFVPKGEISAERITSLCE
;
A
#
# COMPACT_ATOMS: atom_id res chain seq x y z
N MET A 1 21.00 -20.03 -0.23
CA MET A 1 20.52 -19.83 0.06
C MET A 1 20.32 -19.35 0.23
N VAL A 2 20.46 -18.97 0.08
CA VAL A 2 20.01 -18.61 0.47
C VAL A 2 19.12 -18.04 0.72
N CYS A 3 18.73 -18.21 0.51
CA CYS A 3 17.48 -17.91 1.07
C CYS A 3 17.51 -17.56 2.49
N ASP A 4 18.64 -17.61 2.99
CA ASP A 4 18.85 -17.23 4.36
C ASP A 4 18.95 -15.74 4.51
N ASP A 5 19.19 -15.05 3.42
CA ASP A 5 19.13 -13.60 3.45
C ASP A 5 17.69 -13.22 3.22
N PRO A 6 17.03 -12.64 4.22
CA PRO A 6 15.68 -12.16 3.99
C PRO A 6 15.72 -11.10 2.91
N ILE A 7 14.97 -11.33 1.86
CA ILE A 7 14.75 -10.29 0.88
C ILE A 7 13.91 -9.24 1.58
N VAL A 8 14.49 -8.07 1.80
CA VAL A 8 13.77 -6.97 2.44
C VAL A 8 12.82 -6.39 1.41
N ALA A 9 11.54 -6.54 1.66
CA ALA A 9 10.53 -5.99 0.76
C ALA A 9 10.49 -4.48 0.90
N THR A 10 10.38 -3.79 -0.24
CA THR A 10 10.26 -2.35 -0.26
C THR A 10 8.80 -1.94 -0.27
N ILE A 11 8.48 -0.84 0.38
CA ILE A 11 7.10 -0.38 0.50
C ILE A 11 7.04 1.15 0.38
N VAL A 12 5.99 1.63 -0.26
CA VAL A 12 5.63 3.05 -0.30
C VAL A 12 4.31 3.19 0.45
N ILE A 13 4.21 4.20 1.30
CA ILE A 13 3.03 4.47 2.11
C ILE A 13 2.31 5.70 1.56
N VAL A 14 1.03 5.55 1.23
CA VAL A 14 0.22 6.62 0.65
C VAL A 14 -0.94 6.94 1.58
N ASP A 15 -0.93 8.17 2.10
CA ASP A 15 -1.98 8.66 3.00
C ASP A 15 -1.83 10.18 3.08
N ASP A 16 -2.94 10.89 3.11
CA ASP A 16 -2.89 12.34 3.21
C ASP A 16 -2.61 12.83 4.64
N ASP A 17 -2.67 11.93 5.62
CA ASP A 17 -2.37 12.26 7.02
C ASP A 17 -0.91 11.95 7.34
N PRO A 18 -0.07 12.98 7.53
CA PRO A 18 1.35 12.74 7.83
C PRO A 18 1.58 12.01 9.15
N ARG A 19 0.64 12.10 10.09
CA ARG A 19 0.77 11.37 11.36
C ARG A 19 0.65 9.87 11.12
N PHE A 20 -0.32 9.49 10.31
CA PHE A 20 -0.49 8.07 9.99
C PHE A 20 0.72 7.56 9.22
N ARG A 21 1.22 8.33 8.24
CA ARG A 21 2.41 7.91 7.49
C ARG A 21 3.60 7.67 8.43
N GLY A 22 3.79 8.55 9.41
CA GLY A 22 4.88 8.41 10.38
C GLY A 22 4.73 7.18 11.26
N ILE A 23 3.51 6.90 11.73
CA ILE A 23 3.23 5.74 12.56
C ILE A 23 3.43 4.45 11.75
N ALA A 24 2.86 4.41 10.56
CA ALA A 24 2.98 3.23 9.70
C ALA A 24 4.43 2.97 9.32
N ARG A 25 5.17 4.02 9.01
CA ARG A 25 6.58 3.89 8.67
C ARG A 25 7.38 3.25 9.81
N ARG A 26 7.24 3.76 11.01
CA ARG A 26 7.98 3.21 12.16
C ARG A 26 7.60 1.76 12.42
N LEU A 27 6.31 1.48 12.36
CA LEU A 27 5.82 0.13 12.60
C LEU A 27 6.40 -0.84 11.56
N LEU A 28 6.26 -0.52 10.29
CA LEU A 28 6.66 -1.41 9.23
C LEU A 28 8.18 -1.56 9.14
N GLU A 29 8.93 -0.48 9.39
CA GLU A 29 10.38 -0.57 9.47
C GLU A 29 10.82 -1.47 10.61
N SER A 30 10.15 -1.39 11.75
CA SER A 30 10.49 -2.25 12.90
C SER A 30 10.19 -3.71 12.61
N GLU A 31 9.30 -3.98 11.65
CA GLU A 31 8.90 -5.33 11.30
C GLU A 31 9.58 -5.86 10.03
N GLY A 32 10.54 -5.13 9.50
CA GLY A 32 11.40 -5.64 8.43
C GLY A 32 11.16 -5.09 7.03
N PHE A 33 10.18 -4.20 6.85
CA PHE A 33 10.01 -3.53 5.56
C PHE A 33 11.01 -2.40 5.39
N GLU A 34 11.39 -2.14 4.16
CA GLU A 34 12.15 -0.95 3.82
C GLU A 34 11.18 0.07 3.22
N VAL A 35 10.92 1.16 3.93
CA VAL A 35 10.03 2.21 3.44
C VAL A 35 10.86 3.14 2.56
N ILE A 36 10.62 3.09 1.25
CA ILE A 36 11.44 3.82 0.27
C ILE A 36 10.79 5.11 -0.20
N GLY A 37 9.55 5.38 0.20
CA GLY A 37 8.89 6.61 -0.16
C GLY A 37 7.54 6.76 0.50
N GLU A 38 6.98 7.96 0.39
CA GLU A 38 5.66 8.29 0.88
C GLU A 38 4.97 9.19 -0.15
N ALA A 39 3.65 9.17 -0.15
CA ALA A 39 2.87 10.06 -0.99
C ALA A 39 1.65 10.55 -0.21
N SER A 40 1.18 11.75 -0.52
CA SER A 40 0.09 12.37 0.23
C SER A 40 -1.22 12.44 -0.57
N ASP A 41 -1.18 12.10 -1.85
CA ASP A 41 -2.38 12.10 -2.69
C ASP A 41 -2.24 11.07 -3.81
N GLY A 42 -3.31 10.92 -4.59
CA GLY A 42 -3.36 9.87 -5.61
C GLY A 42 -2.43 10.11 -6.78
N HIS A 43 -2.31 11.35 -7.25
CA HIS A 43 -1.41 11.66 -8.36
C HIS A 43 0.04 11.45 -7.96
N GLU A 44 0.39 11.86 -6.75
CA GLU A 44 1.74 11.64 -6.23
C GLU A 44 2.01 10.14 -6.07
N ALA A 45 1.00 9.39 -5.62
CA ALA A 45 1.13 7.94 -5.48
C ALA A 45 1.46 7.27 -6.80
N LEU A 46 0.77 7.67 -7.88
CA LEU A 46 1.03 7.12 -9.20
C LEU A 46 2.47 7.41 -9.64
N ALA A 47 2.91 8.66 -9.46
CA ALA A 47 4.25 9.07 -9.86
C ALA A 47 5.32 8.33 -9.06
N VAL A 48 5.16 8.27 -7.74
CA VAL A 48 6.15 7.63 -6.86
C VAL A 48 6.21 6.13 -7.11
N ALA A 49 5.06 5.48 -7.27
CA ALA A 49 5.02 4.05 -7.52
C ALA A 49 5.70 3.68 -8.84
N ARG A 50 5.50 4.48 -9.86
CA ARG A 50 6.11 4.22 -11.17
C ARG A 50 7.59 4.53 -11.19
N GLU A 51 8.02 5.51 -10.41
CA GLU A 51 9.44 5.88 -10.34
C GLU A 51 10.24 4.91 -9.47
N LEU A 52 9.73 4.59 -8.29
CA LEU A 52 10.48 3.80 -7.30
C LEU A 52 10.26 2.30 -7.44
N GLU A 53 9.20 1.88 -8.08
CA GLU A 53 8.86 0.47 -8.30
C GLU A 53 8.93 -0.35 -7.00
N PRO A 54 8.18 0.05 -5.95
CA PRO A 54 8.21 -0.71 -4.71
C PRO A 54 7.58 -2.09 -4.88
N ASP A 55 7.94 -3.01 -3.99
CA ASP A 55 7.31 -4.32 -3.98
C ASP A 55 5.85 -4.21 -3.54
N VAL A 56 5.58 -3.31 -2.59
CA VAL A 56 4.26 -3.15 -1.99
C VAL A 56 3.88 -1.67 -1.95
N LEU A 57 2.62 -1.38 -2.21
CA LEU A 57 2.06 -0.05 -2.03
C LEU A 57 0.94 -0.14 -1.00
N LEU A 58 1.13 0.51 0.16
CA LEU A 58 0.09 0.62 1.17
C LEU A 58 -0.67 1.92 0.88
N LEU A 59 -1.93 1.80 0.53
CA LEU A 59 -2.66 2.85 -0.15
C LEU A 59 -3.99 3.14 0.54
N ASP A 60 -4.14 4.36 1.06
CA ASP A 60 -5.40 4.81 1.62
C ASP A 60 -6.45 4.91 0.51
N VAL A 61 -7.64 4.42 0.78
CA VAL A 61 -8.75 4.54 -0.17
C VAL A 61 -9.19 5.99 -0.30
N GLN A 62 -9.17 6.75 0.80
CA GLN A 62 -9.67 8.12 0.81
C GLN A 62 -8.55 9.12 0.66
N LEU A 63 -8.35 9.60 -0.56
CA LEU A 63 -7.33 10.60 -0.89
C LEU A 63 -8.00 11.88 -1.40
N PRO A 64 -7.32 13.03 -1.32
CA PRO A 64 -7.98 14.32 -1.60
C PRO A 64 -8.24 14.61 -3.08
N ASP A 65 -7.52 13.96 -3.99
CA ASP A 65 -7.66 14.22 -5.43
C ASP A 65 -8.44 13.12 -6.15
N ILE A 66 -7.86 11.92 -6.23
CA ILE A 66 -8.53 10.74 -6.77
C ILE A 66 -8.51 9.68 -5.68
N ASP A 67 -9.50 8.81 -5.63
CA ASP A 67 -9.52 7.84 -4.55
C ASP A 67 -8.51 6.71 -4.78
N GLY A 68 -8.19 6.00 -3.69
CA GLY A 68 -7.18 4.95 -3.76
C GLY A 68 -7.60 3.77 -4.63
N ILE A 69 -8.90 3.54 -4.77
CA ILE A 69 -9.39 2.46 -5.64
C ILE A 69 -9.04 2.78 -7.10
N GLU A 70 -9.16 4.04 -7.51
CA GLU A 70 -8.78 4.46 -8.85
C GLU A 70 -7.27 4.31 -9.06
N VAL A 71 -6.47 4.71 -8.06
CA VAL A 71 -5.01 4.54 -8.11
C VAL A 71 -4.66 3.06 -8.27
N ALA A 72 -5.31 2.20 -7.48
CA ALA A 72 -5.08 0.76 -7.54
C ALA A 72 -5.43 0.21 -8.93
N THR A 73 -6.54 0.66 -9.49
CA THR A 73 -6.97 0.23 -10.81
C THR A 73 -5.95 0.58 -11.88
N GLN A 74 -5.44 1.81 -11.84
CA GLN A 74 -4.45 2.25 -12.81
C GLN A 74 -3.12 1.50 -12.67
N LEU A 75 -2.65 1.33 -11.44
CA LEU A 75 -1.37 0.63 -11.22
C LEU A 75 -1.47 -0.86 -11.48
N SER A 76 -2.62 -1.46 -11.25
CA SER A 76 -2.82 -2.88 -11.53
C SER A 76 -2.80 -3.19 -13.01
N ALA A 77 -3.02 -2.18 -13.86
CA ALA A 77 -2.91 -2.33 -15.30
C ALA A 77 -1.45 -2.34 -15.78
N ASP A 78 -0.53 -1.87 -14.94
CA ASP A 78 0.90 -1.86 -15.30
C ASP A 78 1.45 -3.28 -15.15
N ALA A 79 2.22 -3.74 -16.14
CA ALA A 79 2.71 -5.11 -16.18
C ALA A 79 3.62 -5.45 -14.99
N ALA A 80 4.33 -4.47 -14.46
CA ALA A 80 5.26 -4.67 -13.35
C ALA A 80 4.87 -3.80 -12.15
N GLY A 81 3.57 -3.60 -11.97
CA GLY A 81 3.07 -2.78 -10.86
C GLY A 81 3.28 -3.45 -9.51
N PRO A 82 3.23 -2.68 -8.43
CA PRO A 82 3.41 -3.20 -7.09
C PRO A 82 2.22 -4.04 -6.64
N ALA A 83 2.43 -4.85 -5.62
CA ALA A 83 1.33 -5.47 -4.90
C ALA A 83 0.65 -4.38 -4.07
N ILE A 84 -0.64 -4.19 -4.26
CA ILE A 84 -1.36 -3.09 -3.63
C ILE A 84 -2.21 -3.60 -2.47
N VAL A 85 -2.03 -2.99 -1.31
CA VAL A 85 -2.84 -3.26 -0.13
C VAL A 85 -3.58 -1.97 0.20
N LEU A 86 -4.89 -2.02 0.14
CA LEU A 86 -5.73 -0.88 0.46
C LEU A 86 -5.95 -0.79 1.97
N THR A 87 -6.09 0.42 2.48
CA THR A 87 -6.36 0.65 3.89
C THR A 87 -7.30 1.83 4.06
N SER A 88 -8.01 1.88 5.17
CA SER A 88 -8.91 2.98 5.49
C SER A 88 -9.29 2.90 6.97
N THR A 89 -9.83 4.00 7.50
CA THR A 89 -10.48 3.99 8.81
C THR A 89 -11.89 3.38 8.71
N ARG A 90 -12.42 3.23 7.49
CA ARG A 90 -13.71 2.59 7.25
C ARG A 90 -13.55 1.10 7.06
N ASP A 91 -14.64 0.36 7.17
CA ASP A 91 -14.63 -1.07 6.94
C ASP A 91 -14.58 -1.37 5.44
N GLU A 92 -13.98 -2.50 5.11
CA GLU A 92 -13.93 -2.96 3.72
C GLU A 92 -15.33 -3.04 3.10
N SER A 93 -16.32 -3.44 3.88
CA SER A 93 -17.70 -3.56 3.42
C SER A 93 -18.29 -2.24 2.94
N ASP A 94 -17.76 -1.10 3.39
CA ASP A 94 -18.21 0.21 2.95
C ASP A 94 -17.89 0.49 1.49
N PHE A 95 -16.93 -0.24 0.91
CA PHE A 95 -16.49 -0.05 -0.46
C PHE A 95 -17.04 -1.10 -1.42
N GLY A 96 -17.73 -2.12 -0.87
CA GLY A 96 -18.36 -3.17 -1.67
C GLY A 96 -17.35 -3.91 -2.55
N PRO A 97 -17.74 -4.31 -3.76
CA PRO A 97 -16.88 -5.10 -4.63
C PRO A 97 -15.74 -4.30 -5.25
N GLN A 98 -15.69 -2.99 -5.04
CA GLN A 98 -14.68 -2.14 -5.66
C GLN A 98 -13.26 -2.53 -5.28
N VAL A 99 -13.07 -2.99 -4.04
CA VAL A 99 -11.75 -3.42 -3.57
C VAL A 99 -11.23 -4.57 -4.43
N GLU A 100 -12.04 -5.58 -4.64
CA GLU A 100 -11.65 -6.74 -5.46
C GLU A 100 -11.45 -6.37 -6.92
N GLN A 101 -12.31 -5.52 -7.43
CA GLN A 101 -12.27 -5.14 -8.84
C GLN A 101 -11.10 -4.23 -9.18
N SER A 102 -10.51 -3.60 -8.19
CA SER A 102 -9.39 -2.68 -8.39
C SER A 102 -8.09 -3.37 -8.75
N GLY A 103 -8.00 -4.67 -8.53
CA GLY A 103 -6.76 -5.41 -8.70
C GLY A 103 -5.87 -5.38 -7.47
N ALA A 104 -6.31 -4.76 -6.37
CA ALA A 104 -5.57 -4.79 -5.12
C ALA A 104 -5.53 -6.20 -4.56
N ARG A 105 -4.46 -6.51 -3.82
CA ARG A 105 -4.32 -7.83 -3.17
C ARG A 105 -5.26 -7.99 -2.00
N GLY A 106 -5.68 -6.90 -1.39
CA GLY A 106 -6.64 -6.94 -0.30
C GLY A 106 -6.72 -5.63 0.45
N PHE A 107 -7.35 -5.70 1.61
CA PHE A 107 -7.66 -4.54 2.43
C PHE A 107 -7.29 -4.83 3.89
N VAL A 108 -6.65 -3.89 4.56
CA VAL A 108 -6.34 -3.99 5.99
C VAL A 108 -6.83 -2.70 6.66
N PRO A 109 -7.68 -2.77 7.66
CA PRO A 109 -8.09 -1.57 8.41
C PRO A 109 -6.87 -0.88 9.02
N LYS A 110 -6.88 0.45 9.08
CA LYS A 110 -5.73 1.21 9.60
C LYS A 110 -5.28 0.78 10.98
N GLY A 111 -6.22 0.37 11.83
CA GLY A 111 -5.89 -0.09 13.17
C GLY A 111 -5.27 -1.48 13.24
N GLU A 112 -5.22 -2.20 12.12
CA GLU A 112 -4.74 -3.58 12.09
C GLU A 112 -3.53 -3.78 11.20
N ILE A 113 -2.89 -2.70 10.78
CA ILE A 113 -1.73 -2.79 9.90
C ILE A 113 -0.57 -3.48 10.62
N SER A 114 0.01 -4.47 9.94
CA SER A 114 1.23 -5.14 10.39
C SER A 114 1.94 -5.73 9.16
N ALA A 115 3.23 -5.97 9.31
CA ALA A 115 3.98 -6.60 8.22
C ALA A 115 3.41 -7.98 7.90
N GLU A 116 3.00 -8.72 8.92
CA GLU A 116 2.43 -10.05 8.74
C GLU A 116 1.16 -10.01 7.89
N ARG A 117 0.25 -9.09 8.21
CA ARG A 117 -1.01 -8.98 7.45
C ARG A 117 -0.76 -8.55 6.01
N ILE A 118 0.12 -7.59 5.81
CA ILE A 118 0.46 -7.11 4.47
C ILE A 118 1.12 -8.22 3.66
N THR A 119 2.11 -8.89 4.23
CA THR A 119 2.82 -9.97 3.55
C THR A 119 1.88 -11.09 3.17
N SER A 120 0.96 -11.44 4.06
CA SER A 120 -0.01 -12.50 3.84
C SER A 120 -0.88 -12.21 2.61
N LEU A 121 -1.26 -10.96 2.41
CA LEU A 121 -2.06 -10.57 1.24
C LEU A 121 -1.27 -10.57 -0.05
N CYS A 122 0.05 -10.36 0.03
CA CYS A 122 0.91 -10.26 -1.14
C CYS A 122 1.43 -11.61 -1.63
N GLU A 123 1.23 -12.64 -0.84
CA GLU A 123 1.68 -14.00 -1.22
C GLU A 123 0.82 -14.65 -2.29
#